data_c53d304c8f89e70ecb9c6fe28e3c482b
#
_entry.id   c53d304c8f89e70ecb9c6fe28e3c482b
#
_cell.length_a   1.000
_cell.length_b   1.000
_cell.length_c   1.000
_cell.angle_alpha   90.00
_cell.angle_beta   90.00
_cell.angle_gamma   90.00
#
_symmetry.space_group_name_H-M   'P 1'
#
loop_
_entity.id
_entity.type
_entity.pdbx_description
1 polymer ?
#
loop_
_entity_poly.entity_id
_entity_poly.type
_entity_poly.pdbx_seq_one_letter_code
_entity_poly.pdbx_strand_id
1 'polypeptide(L)'
;NWRHWWAFGGGALGDFGCHYLDLPHWALGLGAPLSAEVVDGPARHPDSTPPWLIVRYEYPGSLAGRAVPILAGWLRDLKLTWYHGGKKPALLPANLAAKWDSGVLFVGEKGMLLAGYTRHVILRDPNFADYADPANLDSDFTQHHRNWIQAIKTGKPAPSDFAYSGPLTEAALLGNVAFRAGCKIEWDSKNLRAKNCPAAAEFIHHDYRAGWKL
;
A
#
# COMPACT_ATOMS: atom_id res chain seq x y z
N ASN A 1 18.86 3.15 -14.25
CA ASN A 1 18.25 3.78 -13.08
C ASN A 1 18.50 2.89 -11.87
N TRP A 2 19.12 3.41 -10.84
CA TRP A 2 19.53 2.67 -9.63
C TRP A 2 18.34 2.01 -8.90
N ARG A 3 17.15 2.58 -8.96
CA ARG A 3 15.93 2.04 -8.33
C ARG A 3 15.59 0.62 -8.78
N HIS A 4 16.01 0.23 -9.99
CA HIS A 4 15.68 -1.08 -10.55
C HIS A 4 16.71 -2.17 -10.22
N TRP A 5 17.69 -1.89 -9.38
CA TRP A 5 18.66 -2.86 -8.90
C TRP A 5 18.41 -3.20 -7.44
N TRP A 6 18.25 -4.48 -7.12
CA TRP A 6 17.97 -4.92 -5.75
C TRP A 6 19.00 -4.42 -4.72
N ALA A 7 20.24 -4.24 -5.14
CA ALA A 7 21.30 -3.73 -4.27
C ALA A 7 21.08 -2.26 -3.83
N PHE A 8 20.23 -1.49 -4.53
CA PHE A 8 20.08 -0.06 -4.32
C PHE A 8 18.63 0.41 -4.16
N GLY A 9 17.65 -0.42 -4.54
CA GLY A 9 16.25 -0.02 -4.47
C GLY A 9 15.27 -1.18 -4.60
N GLY A 10 14.00 -0.90 -4.31
CA GLY A 10 12.90 -1.86 -4.36
C GLY A 10 12.03 -1.79 -5.63
N GLY A 11 12.55 -1.16 -6.71
CA GLY A 11 11.78 -0.97 -7.94
C GLY A 11 10.55 -0.11 -7.78
N ALA A 12 9.60 -0.24 -8.71
CA ALA A 12 8.38 0.54 -8.68
C ALA A 12 7.54 0.31 -7.42
N LEU A 13 7.47 -0.92 -6.91
CA LEU A 13 6.71 -1.20 -5.69
C LEU A 13 7.38 -0.57 -4.46
N GLY A 14 8.70 -0.66 -4.30
CA GLY A 14 9.42 -0.06 -3.18
C GLY A 14 9.41 1.48 -3.22
N ASP A 15 9.49 2.07 -4.42
CA ASP A 15 9.54 3.52 -4.62
C ASP A 15 8.13 4.15 -4.56
N PHE A 16 7.20 3.66 -5.39
CA PHE A 16 5.84 4.20 -5.48
C PHE A 16 4.83 3.54 -4.53
N GLY A 17 5.18 2.39 -3.94
CA GLY A 17 4.28 1.69 -3.03
C GLY A 17 3.83 2.59 -1.88
N CYS A 18 4.75 3.26 -1.20
CA CYS A 18 4.42 4.16 -0.11
C CYS A 18 3.54 5.35 -0.53
N HIS A 19 3.56 5.75 -1.80
CA HIS A 19 2.71 6.82 -2.30
C HIS A 19 1.25 6.39 -2.51
N TYR A 20 1.03 5.21 -3.10
CA TYR A 20 -0.31 4.79 -3.50
C TYR A 20 -0.97 3.81 -2.52
N LEU A 21 -0.19 3.10 -1.70
CA LEU A 21 -0.72 2.33 -0.57
C LEU A 21 -1.10 3.22 0.61
N ASP A 22 -0.54 4.44 0.70
CA ASP A 22 -0.85 5.40 1.76
C ASP A 22 -2.34 5.72 1.82
N LEU A 23 -2.95 6.06 0.69
CA LEU A 23 -4.36 6.42 0.65
C LEU A 23 -5.30 5.32 1.19
N PRO A 24 -5.23 4.05 0.77
CA PRO A 24 -6.03 3.00 1.37
C PRO A 24 -5.65 2.70 2.82
N HIS A 25 -4.37 2.79 3.20
CA HIS A 25 -3.96 2.62 4.59
C HIS A 25 -4.58 3.67 5.48
N TRP A 26 -4.53 4.93 5.08
CA TRP A 26 -5.10 6.03 5.85
C TRP A 26 -6.63 6.00 5.86
N ALA A 27 -7.26 5.89 4.70
CA ALA A 27 -8.72 5.92 4.56
C ALA A 27 -9.41 4.75 5.28
N LEU A 28 -8.78 3.56 5.27
CA LEU A 28 -9.34 2.34 5.84
C LEU A 28 -8.70 1.95 7.18
N GLY A 29 -7.72 2.71 7.67
CA GLY A 29 -7.04 2.43 8.93
C GLY A 29 -6.27 1.11 8.91
N LEU A 30 -5.66 0.75 7.77
CA LEU A 30 -4.95 -0.51 7.62
C LEU A 30 -3.67 -0.53 8.46
N GLY A 31 -3.39 -1.68 9.04
CA GLY A 31 -2.11 -2.00 9.65
C GLY A 31 -1.25 -2.86 8.71
N ALA A 32 -0.46 -3.78 9.29
CA ALA A 32 0.29 -4.74 8.52
C ALA A 32 -0.63 -5.75 7.82
N PRO A 33 -0.30 -6.20 6.59
CA PRO A 33 -1.04 -7.24 5.90
C PRO A 33 -0.88 -8.61 6.59
N LEU A 34 -1.86 -9.49 6.42
CA LEU A 34 -1.80 -10.89 6.82
C LEU A 34 -0.97 -11.73 5.83
N SER A 35 -1.05 -11.37 4.56
CA SER A 35 -0.33 -12.08 3.50
C SER A 35 -0.02 -11.16 2.32
N ALA A 36 1.00 -11.56 1.54
CA ALA A 36 1.29 -11.00 0.22
C ALA A 36 1.54 -12.13 -0.78
N GLU A 37 0.96 -12.00 -1.96
CA GLU A 37 1.05 -12.99 -3.04
C GLU A 37 1.29 -12.30 -4.37
N VAL A 38 2.27 -12.78 -5.13
CA VAL A 38 2.43 -12.38 -6.52
C VAL A 38 1.38 -13.10 -7.36
N VAL A 39 0.44 -12.33 -7.90
CA VAL A 39 -0.63 -12.85 -8.76
C VAL A 39 -0.13 -13.04 -10.19
N ASP A 40 0.71 -12.09 -10.66
CA ASP A 40 1.29 -12.13 -12.01
C ASP A 40 2.56 -11.26 -12.06
N GLY A 41 3.52 -11.66 -12.86
CA GLY A 41 4.80 -10.97 -12.99
C GLY A 41 5.73 -11.65 -14.00
N PRO A 42 6.85 -11.02 -14.36
CA PRO A 42 7.85 -11.62 -15.22
C PRO A 42 8.66 -12.70 -14.49
N ALA A 43 9.50 -13.40 -15.20
CA ALA A 43 10.54 -14.25 -14.61
C ALA A 43 11.41 -13.41 -13.65
N ARG A 44 11.83 -14.03 -12.54
CA ARG A 44 12.70 -13.39 -11.55
C ARG A 44 14.10 -13.20 -12.10
N HIS A 45 14.67 -12.03 -11.85
CA HIS A 45 16.07 -11.73 -12.14
C HIS A 45 16.83 -11.55 -10.81
N PRO A 46 18.05 -12.09 -10.64
CA PRO A 46 18.76 -12.02 -9.37
C PRO A 46 19.12 -10.58 -8.97
N ASP A 47 19.42 -9.71 -9.92
CA ASP A 47 19.95 -8.39 -9.64
C ASP A 47 18.94 -7.26 -9.83
N SER A 48 17.89 -7.47 -10.65
CA SER A 48 16.97 -6.40 -11.03
C SER A 48 15.54 -6.65 -10.60
N THR A 49 14.86 -5.56 -10.26
CA THR A 49 13.44 -5.55 -9.92
C THR A 49 12.57 -5.79 -11.15
N PRO A 50 11.34 -6.32 -10.99
CA PRO A 50 10.46 -6.56 -12.11
C PRO A 50 10.00 -5.25 -12.78
N PRO A 51 9.96 -5.17 -14.12
CA PRO A 51 9.44 -4.02 -14.84
C PRO A 51 7.92 -3.87 -14.71
N TRP A 52 7.22 -4.93 -14.36
CA TRP A 52 5.80 -4.95 -14.06
C TRP A 52 5.48 -6.06 -13.05
N LEU A 53 4.47 -5.86 -12.21
CA LEU A 53 4.09 -6.82 -11.19
C LEU A 53 2.64 -6.60 -10.75
N ILE A 54 1.96 -7.68 -10.40
CA ILE A 54 0.66 -7.67 -9.72
C ILE A 54 0.82 -8.40 -8.40
N VAL A 55 0.61 -7.69 -7.29
CA VAL A 55 0.69 -8.25 -5.93
C VAL A 55 -0.64 -8.08 -5.22
N ARG A 56 -1.13 -9.13 -4.62
CA ARG A 56 -2.32 -9.13 -3.75
C ARG A 56 -1.91 -9.21 -2.30
N TYR A 57 -2.50 -8.35 -1.50
CA TYR A 57 -2.41 -8.35 -0.05
C TYR A 57 -3.76 -8.69 0.56
N GLU A 58 -3.75 -9.44 1.65
CA GLU A 58 -4.93 -9.70 2.47
C GLU A 58 -4.74 -9.00 3.81
N TYR A 59 -5.77 -8.30 4.27
CA TYR A 59 -5.77 -7.60 5.54
C TYR A 59 -6.85 -8.18 6.45
N PRO A 60 -6.67 -8.07 7.79
CA PRO A 60 -7.72 -8.51 8.70
C PRO A 60 -9.00 -7.71 8.46
N GLY A 61 -10.13 -8.40 8.46
CA GLY A 61 -11.46 -7.80 8.25
C GLY A 61 -11.94 -6.90 9.39
N SER A 62 -11.12 -6.70 10.40
CA SER A 62 -11.36 -5.79 11.52
C SER A 62 -10.28 -4.73 11.51
N LEU A 63 -10.68 -3.48 11.47
CA LEU A 63 -9.81 -2.32 11.66
C LEU A 63 -9.32 -2.27 13.11
N ALA A 64 -8.46 -3.22 13.49
CA ALA A 64 -7.86 -3.26 14.81
C ALA A 64 -6.82 -2.13 14.94
N GLY A 65 -7.22 -1.01 15.52
CA GLY A 65 -6.28 0.02 15.98
C GLY A 65 -6.67 1.47 15.76
N ARG A 66 -7.53 1.78 14.79
CA ARG A 66 -8.14 3.12 14.67
C ARG A 66 -9.65 2.97 14.52
N ALA A 67 -10.38 3.44 15.51
CA ALA A 67 -11.82 3.55 15.43
C ALA A 67 -12.19 4.56 14.33
N VAL A 68 -12.41 4.06 13.13
CA VAL A 68 -13.41 4.66 12.25
C VAL A 68 -14.71 3.93 12.64
N PRO A 69 -15.55 4.48 13.54
CA PRO A 69 -16.69 3.76 14.10
C PRO A 69 -17.71 3.32 13.06
N ILE A 70 -17.66 3.91 11.87
CA ILE A 70 -18.59 3.65 10.76
C ILE A 70 -18.23 2.37 10.00
N LEU A 71 -17.00 1.85 10.11
CA LEU A 71 -16.53 0.71 9.32
C LEU A 71 -16.22 -0.55 10.14
N ALA A 72 -16.24 -0.47 11.46
CA ALA A 72 -15.80 -1.54 12.37
C ALA A 72 -16.60 -2.85 12.33
N GLY A 73 -17.65 -2.95 11.55
CA GLY A 73 -18.45 -4.18 11.35
C GLY A 73 -18.56 -4.65 9.90
N TRP A 74 -17.97 -3.93 8.94
CA TRP A 74 -18.29 -4.08 7.52
C TRP A 74 -17.17 -4.66 6.67
N LEU A 75 -15.94 -4.63 7.15
CA LEU A 75 -14.79 -5.14 6.40
C LEU A 75 -14.54 -6.61 6.77
N ARG A 76 -15.14 -7.51 6.03
CA ARG A 76 -14.72 -8.92 5.96
C ARG A 76 -13.68 -9.03 4.86
N ASP A 77 -12.48 -9.53 5.18
CA ASP A 77 -11.45 -9.95 4.22
C ASP A 77 -11.11 -8.88 3.16
N LEU A 78 -10.55 -7.76 3.60
CA LEU A 78 -10.09 -6.73 2.67
C LEU A 78 -8.94 -7.25 1.82
N LYS A 79 -9.09 -7.16 0.50
CA LYS A 79 -8.04 -7.44 -0.48
C LYS A 79 -7.59 -6.15 -1.13
N LEU A 80 -6.28 -5.89 -1.07
CA LEU A 80 -5.65 -4.80 -1.78
C LEU A 80 -4.76 -5.41 -2.88
N THR A 81 -4.88 -4.91 -4.11
CA THR A 81 -4.06 -5.39 -5.22
C THR A 81 -3.27 -4.25 -5.82
N TRP A 82 -1.95 -4.40 -5.81
CA TRP A 82 -1.00 -3.50 -6.46
C TRP A 82 -0.79 -3.89 -7.91
N TYR A 83 -0.69 -2.90 -8.77
CA TYR A 83 -0.37 -3.04 -10.19
C TYR A 83 0.70 -2.04 -10.58
N HIS A 84 1.71 -2.44 -11.35
CA HIS A 84 2.61 -1.51 -12.01
C HIS A 84 3.12 -2.02 -13.36
N GLY A 85 3.87 -1.19 -14.10
CA GLY A 85 4.41 -1.52 -15.41
C GLY A 85 3.33 -1.59 -16.50
N GLY A 86 2.37 -0.65 -16.47
CA GLY A 86 1.26 -0.59 -17.43
C GLY A 86 0.10 -1.53 -17.13
N LYS A 87 0.22 -2.37 -16.11
CA LYS A 87 -0.90 -3.23 -15.67
C LYS A 87 -1.93 -2.41 -14.91
N LYS A 88 -3.20 -2.71 -15.15
CA LYS A 88 -4.35 -2.03 -14.52
C LYS A 88 -5.41 -3.07 -14.14
N PRO A 89 -6.25 -2.82 -13.11
CA PRO A 89 -7.31 -3.74 -12.75
C PRO A 89 -8.36 -3.83 -13.86
N ALA A 90 -8.83 -5.05 -14.16
CA ALA A 90 -9.85 -5.28 -15.17
C ALA A 90 -11.19 -4.58 -14.88
N LEU A 91 -11.47 -4.30 -13.61
CA LEU A 91 -12.67 -3.56 -13.17
C LEU A 91 -12.62 -2.06 -13.51
N LEU A 92 -11.44 -1.52 -13.86
CA LEU A 92 -11.31 -0.11 -14.23
C LEU A 92 -11.89 0.11 -15.63
N PRO A 93 -12.94 0.96 -15.80
CA PRO A 93 -13.51 1.24 -17.10
C PRO A 93 -12.47 1.73 -18.11
N ALA A 94 -12.52 1.24 -19.35
CA ALA A 94 -11.51 1.50 -20.37
C ALA A 94 -11.30 3.00 -20.66
N ASN A 95 -12.38 3.79 -20.65
CA ASN A 95 -12.33 5.24 -20.84
C ASN A 95 -11.62 5.98 -19.69
N LEU A 96 -11.64 5.44 -18.48
CA LEU A 96 -10.88 5.95 -17.35
C LEU A 96 -9.44 5.42 -17.37
N ALA A 97 -9.26 4.13 -17.68
CA ALA A 97 -7.94 3.53 -17.80
C ALA A 97 -7.05 4.28 -18.83
N ALA A 98 -7.63 4.82 -19.88
CA ALA A 98 -6.93 5.63 -20.88
C ALA A 98 -6.49 7.01 -20.38
N LYS A 99 -7.15 7.55 -19.34
CA LYS A 99 -6.94 8.93 -18.83
C LYS A 99 -6.23 8.98 -17.47
N TRP A 100 -6.03 7.82 -16.83
CA TRP A 100 -5.44 7.70 -15.50
C TRP A 100 -4.17 6.85 -15.55
N ASP A 101 -3.03 7.48 -15.39
CA ASP A 101 -1.74 6.78 -15.36
C ASP A 101 -1.52 6.07 -14.04
N SER A 102 -2.04 6.63 -12.96
CA SER A 102 -1.91 6.10 -11.60
C SER A 102 -3.03 6.57 -10.70
N GLY A 103 -3.34 5.78 -9.67
CA GLY A 103 -4.40 6.07 -8.70
C GLY A 103 -4.77 4.85 -7.88
N VAL A 104 -5.76 5.02 -7.04
CA VAL A 104 -6.35 3.96 -6.20
C VAL A 104 -7.80 3.76 -6.59
N LEU A 105 -8.18 2.54 -6.92
CA LEU A 105 -9.56 2.15 -7.18
C LEU A 105 -10.12 1.43 -5.94
N PHE A 106 -11.00 2.10 -5.22
CA PHE A 106 -11.81 1.49 -4.18
C PHE A 106 -13.03 0.83 -4.79
N VAL A 107 -13.28 -0.42 -4.44
CA VAL A 107 -14.41 -1.21 -4.92
C VAL A 107 -15.28 -1.57 -3.72
N GLY A 108 -16.47 -1.02 -3.67
CA GLY A 108 -17.47 -1.26 -2.63
C GLY A 108 -18.74 -1.87 -3.19
N GLU A 109 -19.64 -2.30 -2.31
CA GLU A 109 -20.94 -2.89 -2.68
C GLU A 109 -21.84 -1.88 -3.41
N LYS A 110 -21.67 -0.59 -3.12
CA LYS A 110 -22.55 0.50 -3.61
C LYS A 110 -21.94 1.30 -4.75
N GLY A 111 -20.76 0.92 -5.23
CA GLY A 111 -20.05 1.60 -6.30
C GLY A 111 -18.55 1.60 -6.11
N MET A 112 -17.87 2.35 -6.95
CA MET A 112 -16.42 2.45 -6.96
C MET A 112 -15.98 3.91 -6.84
N LEU A 113 -14.84 4.13 -6.20
CA LEU A 113 -14.16 5.42 -6.17
C LEU A 113 -12.76 5.26 -6.78
N LEU A 114 -12.49 5.98 -7.86
CA LEU A 114 -11.15 6.14 -8.40
C LEU A 114 -10.56 7.44 -7.88
N ALA A 115 -9.49 7.38 -7.12
CA ALA A 115 -8.84 8.52 -6.49
C ALA A 115 -7.36 8.62 -6.85
N GLY A 116 -6.89 9.82 -7.06
CA GLY A 116 -5.50 10.21 -7.19
C GLY A 116 -5.17 11.33 -6.21
N TYR A 117 -4.02 11.99 -6.37
CA TYR A 117 -3.61 13.06 -5.46
C TYR A 117 -4.49 14.31 -5.50
N THR A 118 -5.01 14.67 -6.67
CA THR A 118 -5.68 15.96 -6.89
C THR A 118 -7.06 15.81 -7.54
N ARG A 119 -7.47 14.60 -7.86
CA ARG A 119 -8.74 14.34 -8.54
C ARG A 119 -9.32 12.99 -8.13
N HIS A 120 -10.63 12.91 -8.19
CA HIS A 120 -11.35 11.65 -7.98
C HIS A 120 -12.54 11.54 -8.94
N VAL A 121 -13.03 10.32 -9.10
CA VAL A 121 -14.25 10.00 -9.85
C VAL A 121 -15.00 8.93 -9.08
N ILE A 122 -16.26 9.22 -8.78
CA ILE A 122 -17.17 8.24 -8.18
C ILE A 122 -17.95 7.56 -9.30
N LEU A 123 -17.80 6.24 -9.36
CA LEU A 123 -18.52 5.38 -10.29
C LEU A 123 -19.68 4.75 -9.52
N ARG A 124 -20.85 5.37 -9.65
CA ARG A 124 -22.03 5.04 -8.83
C ARG A 124 -22.85 3.92 -9.43
N ASP A 125 -23.45 3.11 -8.57
CA ASP A 125 -24.72 2.50 -8.86
C ASP A 125 -25.78 3.63 -8.96
N PRO A 126 -26.63 3.67 -10.02
CA PRO A 126 -27.70 4.67 -10.16
C PRO A 126 -28.62 4.78 -8.95
N ASN A 127 -28.73 3.75 -8.12
CA ASN A 127 -29.53 3.72 -6.90
C ASN A 127 -28.92 4.49 -5.72
N PHE A 128 -27.69 5.04 -5.85
CA PHE A 128 -27.01 5.81 -4.80
C PHE A 128 -26.70 7.24 -5.27
N ALA A 129 -27.74 7.94 -5.73
CA ALA A 129 -27.61 9.29 -6.29
C ALA A 129 -27.30 10.41 -5.26
N ASP A 130 -27.48 10.14 -3.97
CA ASP A 130 -27.54 11.18 -2.92
C ASP A 130 -26.18 11.62 -2.35
N TYR A 131 -25.05 11.12 -2.87
CA TYR A 131 -23.75 11.58 -2.43
C TYR A 131 -23.38 12.88 -3.15
N ALA A 132 -23.21 13.96 -2.38
CA ALA A 132 -22.59 15.20 -2.85
C ALA A 132 -21.10 15.20 -2.52
N ASP A 133 -20.26 15.63 -3.47
CA ASP A 133 -18.84 15.84 -3.20
C ASP A 133 -18.67 16.89 -2.09
N PRO A 134 -17.71 16.72 -1.16
CA PRO A 134 -17.43 17.74 -0.17
C PRO A 134 -17.09 19.07 -0.85
N ALA A 135 -17.77 20.13 -0.45
CA ALA A 135 -17.66 21.43 -1.10
C ALA A 135 -16.27 22.09 -0.97
N ASN A 136 -15.48 21.67 0.03
CA ASN A 136 -14.14 22.22 0.29
C ASN A 136 -13.19 21.08 0.63
N LEU A 137 -12.36 20.70 -0.32
CA LEU A 137 -11.17 19.89 -0.06
C LEU A 137 -10.05 20.86 0.35
N ASP A 138 -9.57 20.74 1.59
CA ASP A 138 -8.41 21.50 2.05
C ASP A 138 -7.17 21.04 1.26
N SER A 139 -6.64 21.96 0.47
CA SER A 139 -5.42 21.74 -0.33
C SER A 139 -4.19 22.40 0.27
N ASP A 140 -4.22 22.76 1.57
CA ASP A 140 -3.05 23.36 2.23
C ASP A 140 -1.95 22.33 2.48
N PHE A 141 -1.11 22.14 1.48
CA PHE A 141 0.10 21.30 1.57
C PHE A 141 1.09 21.76 2.65
N THR A 142 0.98 22.98 3.16
CA THR A 142 1.85 23.48 4.24
C THR A 142 1.47 22.87 5.60
N GLN A 143 0.25 22.38 5.74
CA GLN A 143 -0.23 21.76 6.99
C GLN A 143 0.61 20.55 7.40
N HIS A 144 1.10 19.77 6.45
CA HIS A 144 1.99 18.64 6.73
C HIS A 144 3.27 19.05 7.46
N HIS A 145 3.94 20.11 6.99
CA HIS A 145 5.14 20.63 7.63
C HIS A 145 4.83 21.28 9.00
N ARG A 146 3.70 21.97 9.12
CA ARG A 146 3.24 22.54 10.41
C ARG A 146 2.98 21.43 11.44
N ASN A 147 2.34 20.34 11.03
CA ASN A 147 2.09 19.20 11.89
C ASN A 147 3.39 18.57 12.40
N TRP A 148 4.41 18.42 11.54
CA TRP A 148 5.73 17.96 11.94
C TRP A 148 6.38 18.88 12.98
N ILE A 149 6.39 20.20 12.72
CA ILE A 149 6.93 21.18 13.65
C ILE A 149 6.17 21.16 14.99
N GLN A 150 4.85 21.04 14.97
CA GLN A 150 4.03 20.93 16.18
C GLN A 150 4.32 19.64 16.95
N ALA A 151 4.50 18.52 16.27
CA ALA A 151 4.88 17.27 16.90
C ALA A 151 6.21 17.42 17.68
N ILE A 152 7.21 18.06 17.07
CA ILE A 152 8.50 18.34 17.74
C ILE A 152 8.30 19.23 18.99
N LYS A 153 7.51 20.30 18.88
CA LYS A 153 7.29 21.26 19.98
C LYS A 153 6.47 20.68 21.13
N THR A 154 5.57 19.75 20.84
CA THR A 154 4.59 19.26 21.83
C THR A 154 4.89 17.85 22.35
N GLY A 155 5.83 17.13 21.72
CA GLY A 155 6.07 15.69 21.97
C GLY A 155 4.92 14.77 21.55
N LYS A 156 3.93 15.27 20.82
CA LYS A 156 2.83 14.45 20.30
C LYS A 156 3.24 13.76 19.00
N PRO A 157 2.67 12.58 18.68
CA PRO A 157 2.95 11.90 17.41
C PRO A 157 2.64 12.77 16.20
N ALA A 158 3.49 12.72 15.17
CA ALA A 158 3.20 13.31 13.88
C ALA A 158 2.23 12.40 13.08
N PRO A 159 1.47 12.93 12.10
CA PRO A 159 0.56 12.11 11.30
C PRO A 159 1.22 10.96 10.54
N SER A 160 2.52 11.11 10.20
CA SER A 160 3.33 10.10 9.51
C SER A 160 4.44 9.55 10.42
N ASP A 161 4.15 9.35 11.70
CA ASP A 161 5.08 8.69 12.63
C ASP A 161 5.34 7.22 12.24
N PHE A 162 6.31 6.58 12.87
CA PHE A 162 6.67 5.20 12.53
C PHE A 162 5.58 4.17 12.92
N ALA A 163 4.68 4.49 13.83
CA ALA A 163 3.56 3.61 14.15
C ALA A 163 2.57 3.52 12.97
N TYR A 164 2.48 4.58 12.17
CA TYR A 164 1.72 4.59 10.92
C TYR A 164 2.57 4.17 9.71
N SER A 165 3.71 4.81 9.48
CA SER A 165 4.51 4.61 8.28
C SER A 165 5.26 3.27 8.26
N GLY A 166 5.52 2.66 9.42
CA GLY A 166 6.14 1.34 9.51
C GLY A 166 5.31 0.25 8.82
N PRO A 167 4.07 -0.01 9.24
CA PRO A 167 3.20 -0.99 8.60
C PRO A 167 2.93 -0.72 7.10
N LEU A 168 2.86 0.55 6.71
CA LEU A 168 2.74 0.95 5.30
C LEU A 168 3.98 0.53 4.49
N THR A 169 5.17 0.84 5.00
CA THR A 169 6.44 0.45 4.37
C THR A 169 6.60 -1.07 4.32
N GLU A 170 6.24 -1.74 5.41
CA GLU A 170 6.22 -3.20 5.51
C GLU A 170 5.38 -3.82 4.40
N ALA A 171 4.16 -3.30 4.15
CA ALA A 171 3.31 -3.78 3.06
C ALA A 171 4.00 -3.61 1.69
N ALA A 172 4.58 -2.44 1.41
CA ALA A 172 5.27 -2.19 0.15
C ALA A 172 6.46 -3.16 -0.06
N LEU A 173 7.26 -3.38 0.98
CA LEU A 173 8.43 -4.25 0.89
C LEU A 173 8.06 -5.73 0.85
N LEU A 174 6.99 -6.15 1.55
CA LEU A 174 6.55 -7.54 1.58
C LEU A 174 6.16 -8.09 0.21
N GLY A 175 5.63 -7.24 -0.68
CA GLY A 175 5.37 -7.62 -2.07
C GLY A 175 6.64 -7.96 -2.84
N ASN A 176 7.74 -7.24 -2.58
CA ASN A 176 9.05 -7.54 -3.15
C ASN A 176 9.63 -8.84 -2.57
N VAL A 177 9.44 -9.08 -1.28
CA VAL A 177 9.84 -10.34 -0.62
C VAL A 177 9.10 -11.53 -1.26
N ALA A 178 7.77 -11.41 -1.44
CA ALA A 178 6.97 -12.46 -2.08
C ALA A 178 7.44 -12.73 -3.52
N PHE A 179 7.77 -11.69 -4.29
CA PHE A 179 8.32 -11.85 -5.64
C PHE A 179 9.67 -12.56 -5.62
N ARG A 180 10.61 -12.12 -4.79
CA ARG A 180 11.95 -12.69 -4.73
C ARG A 180 11.95 -14.14 -4.22
N ALA A 181 11.18 -14.42 -3.18
CA ALA A 181 11.05 -15.76 -2.61
C ALA A 181 10.25 -16.71 -3.53
N GLY A 182 9.36 -16.18 -4.38
CA GLY A 182 8.55 -16.96 -5.31
C GLY A 182 7.45 -17.78 -4.66
N CYS A 183 6.95 -17.32 -3.52
CA CYS A 183 5.88 -17.96 -2.76
C CYS A 183 4.92 -16.92 -2.19
N LYS A 184 3.66 -17.30 -1.93
CA LYS A 184 2.78 -16.51 -1.07
C LYS A 184 3.42 -16.42 0.32
N ILE A 185 3.46 -15.23 0.89
CA ILE A 185 3.94 -14.98 2.25
C ILE A 185 2.74 -14.91 3.20
N GLU A 186 2.70 -15.77 4.21
CA GLU A 186 1.90 -15.58 5.40
C GLU A 186 2.71 -14.82 6.43
N TRP A 187 2.30 -13.62 6.76
CA TRP A 187 3.12 -12.66 7.48
C TRP A 187 2.89 -12.66 8.98
N ASP A 188 3.96 -12.60 9.73
CA ASP A 188 3.99 -12.36 11.18
C ASP A 188 4.69 -11.01 11.40
N SER A 189 3.91 -9.94 11.35
CA SER A 189 4.41 -8.58 11.49
C SER A 189 5.07 -8.32 12.84
N LYS A 190 4.57 -8.96 13.90
CA LYS A 190 5.14 -8.80 15.25
C LYS A 190 6.59 -9.30 15.34
N ASN A 191 6.90 -10.37 14.63
CA ASN A 191 8.22 -11.01 14.64
C ASN A 191 8.99 -10.79 13.34
N LEU A 192 8.45 -9.99 12.40
CA LEU A 192 9.01 -9.68 11.08
C LEU A 192 9.48 -10.93 10.34
N ARG A 193 8.59 -11.93 10.20
CA ARG A 193 8.93 -13.21 9.55
C ARG A 193 7.81 -13.76 8.70
N ALA A 194 8.18 -14.50 7.65
CA ALA A 194 7.27 -15.35 6.90
C ALA A 194 7.03 -16.65 7.68
N LYS A 195 5.75 -17.01 7.94
CA LYS A 195 5.37 -18.24 8.68
C LYS A 195 5.49 -19.50 7.85
N ASN A 196 5.30 -19.39 6.55
CA ASN A 196 5.12 -20.50 5.62
C ASN A 196 6.21 -20.64 4.56
N CYS A 197 7.14 -19.67 4.46
CA CYS A 197 8.13 -19.61 3.39
C CYS A 197 9.54 -19.32 3.98
N PRO A 198 10.32 -20.36 4.36
CA PRO A 198 11.66 -20.17 4.91
C PRO A 198 12.62 -19.42 3.98
N ALA A 199 12.50 -19.61 2.66
CA ALA A 199 13.32 -18.92 1.67
C ALA A 199 13.12 -17.39 1.67
N ALA A 200 12.05 -16.88 2.28
CA ALA A 200 11.83 -15.45 2.39
C ALA A 200 12.80 -14.78 3.39
N ALA A 201 13.38 -15.53 4.32
CA ALA A 201 14.21 -14.97 5.40
C ALA A 201 15.41 -14.17 4.87
N GLU A 202 16.06 -14.63 3.81
CA GLU A 202 17.20 -13.94 3.17
C GLU A 202 16.84 -12.57 2.57
N PHE A 203 15.55 -12.32 2.30
CA PHE A 203 15.05 -11.07 1.75
C PHE A 203 14.43 -10.14 2.80
N ILE A 204 14.27 -10.63 4.03
CA ILE A 204 13.73 -9.89 5.17
C ILE A 204 14.86 -9.35 6.06
N HIS A 205 15.87 -10.18 6.30
CA HIS A 205 16.98 -9.83 7.16
C HIS A 205 18.20 -9.49 6.31
N HIS A 206 18.95 -8.50 6.75
CA HIS A 206 20.19 -8.09 6.12
C HIS A 206 21.36 -8.22 7.08
N ASP A 207 22.42 -8.87 6.63
CA ASP A 207 23.68 -8.90 7.37
C ASP A 207 24.40 -7.57 7.15
N TYR A 208 24.54 -6.81 8.23
CA TYR A 208 25.27 -5.55 8.17
C TYR A 208 26.77 -5.79 8.14
N ARG A 209 27.51 -4.88 7.53
CA ARG A 209 28.97 -4.91 7.57
C ARG A 209 29.49 -4.92 9.01
N ALA A 210 30.69 -5.48 9.22
CA ALA A 210 31.31 -5.56 10.54
C ALA A 210 31.34 -4.19 11.25
N GLY A 211 30.95 -4.19 12.53
CA GLY A 211 30.86 -2.98 13.36
C GLY A 211 29.50 -2.27 13.32
N TRP A 212 28.57 -2.68 12.47
CA TRP A 212 27.19 -2.16 12.45
C TRP A 212 26.23 -3.22 12.94
N LYS A 213 25.41 -2.87 13.93
CA LYS A 213 24.33 -3.71 14.48
C LYS A 213 23.10 -2.82 14.65
N LEU A 214 21.93 -3.34 14.31
CA LEU A 214 20.63 -2.82 14.71
C LEU A 214 20.09 -3.63 15.86
#